data_4e6e3373b26a41c456ed103b8d3ad2ed
#
_entry.id   4e6e3373b26a41c456ed103b8d3ad2ed
#
_cell.length_a   1.000
_cell.length_b   1.000
_cell.length_c   1.000
_cell.angle_alpha   90.00
_cell.angle_beta   90.00
_cell.angle_gamma   90.00
#
_symmetry.space_group_name_H-M   'P 1'
#
loop_
_entity.id
_entity.type
_entity.pdbx_description
1 polymer ?
#
loop_
_entity_poly.entity_id
_entity_poly.type
_entity_poly.pdbx_seq_one_letter_code
_entity_poly.pdbx_strand_id
1 'polypeptide(L)'
;ALKFAYPEYKARVTAVNGEAVSDEPFEFKALSRITVEGEILNPSGSFAADFTGVLSSTIFDSQSSITTLGNSSEKFTYLDYPNTIYIGRDSVRNGKFSFTFMVPKDISYSNKKGKLNLYASSETKEAQGSFFDFIVGGTSDTAETDTIGPKIRQIYLNDSSFVSGDKVNTTPYFVAKLWDKSGVNITGSSVGHDMMLTIDSMPSMSYNLNSYYALLPDSENEGLVQFSIPEMEPGMHTAEFKVWDILNNSTTYTFTFEVAEGLKPNLIEMYATPNPARDQVEFFLHHNRPESNLKVTVMVYDMTGKFLWSTEKSGSCLLYT
;
A
#
# COMPACT_ATOMS: atom_id res chain seq x y z
N ALA A 1 32.96 3.84 -4.29
CA ALA A 1 31.90 2.86 -4.01
C ALA A 1 30.68 3.64 -3.49
N LEU A 2 29.54 3.41 -4.08
CA LEU A 2 28.27 3.94 -3.56
C LEU A 2 27.98 3.27 -2.20
N LYS A 3 27.79 4.09 -1.17
CA LYS A 3 27.36 3.63 0.15
C LYS A 3 25.89 4.02 0.30
N PHE A 4 24.99 3.04 0.44
CA PHE A 4 23.59 3.31 0.75
C PHE A 4 23.48 3.83 2.20
N ALA A 5 22.63 4.82 2.40
CA ALA A 5 22.22 5.21 3.74
C ALA A 5 21.26 4.15 4.28
N TYR A 6 21.52 3.67 5.49
CA TYR A 6 20.62 2.76 6.21
C TYR A 6 20.05 3.51 7.41
N PRO A 7 18.79 3.22 7.80
CA PRO A 7 18.22 3.73 9.04
C PRO A 7 19.14 3.44 10.23
N GLU A 8 19.37 4.44 11.05
CA GLU A 8 20.26 4.31 12.22
C GLU A 8 19.56 3.65 13.41
N TYR A 9 18.25 3.84 13.53
CA TYR A 9 17.42 3.23 14.56
C TYR A 9 17.01 1.82 14.16
N LYS A 10 16.65 1.00 15.16
CA LYS A 10 16.20 -0.38 14.93
C LYS A 10 14.77 -0.57 15.45
N ALA A 11 13.92 -1.19 14.64
CA ALA A 11 12.63 -1.70 15.07
C ALA A 11 12.79 -3.16 15.53
N ARG A 12 12.34 -3.48 16.74
CA ARG A 12 12.47 -4.81 17.35
C ARG A 12 11.12 -5.31 17.82
N VAL A 13 10.75 -6.54 17.44
CA VAL A 13 9.60 -7.25 18.02
C VAL A 13 9.96 -7.68 19.44
N THR A 14 9.05 -7.44 20.38
CA THR A 14 9.23 -7.79 21.81
C THR A 14 8.27 -8.86 22.25
N ALA A 15 7.07 -8.93 21.66
CA ALA A 15 6.07 -9.95 21.98
C ALA A 15 5.18 -10.26 20.78
N VAL A 16 4.59 -11.45 20.79
CA VAL A 16 3.54 -11.90 19.86
C VAL A 16 2.42 -12.49 20.70
N ASN A 17 1.17 -12.00 20.49
CA ASN A 17 -0.02 -12.38 21.25
C ASN A 17 0.17 -12.25 22.79
N GLY A 18 0.96 -11.23 23.22
CA GLY A 18 1.29 -11.00 24.62
C GLY A 18 2.39 -11.90 25.20
N GLU A 19 2.90 -12.86 24.44
CA GLU A 19 4.02 -13.73 24.83
C GLU A 19 5.34 -13.09 24.37
N ALA A 20 6.31 -12.97 25.29
CA ALA A 20 7.61 -12.40 24.96
C ALA A 20 8.39 -13.29 23.99
N VAL A 21 9.17 -12.65 23.10
CA VAL A 21 10.03 -13.37 22.17
C VAL A 21 11.02 -14.25 22.93
N SER A 22 11.10 -15.51 22.52
CA SER A 22 11.97 -16.56 23.09
C SER A 22 12.71 -17.32 21.98
N ASP A 23 13.46 -18.35 22.34
CA ASP A 23 14.16 -19.20 21.38
C ASP A 23 13.21 -20.13 20.59
N GLU A 24 11.98 -20.32 21.06
CA GLU A 24 10.96 -21.10 20.36
C GLU A 24 10.19 -20.22 19.38
N PRO A 25 10.03 -20.65 18.11
CA PRO A 25 9.31 -19.85 17.12
C PRO A 25 7.80 -19.86 17.40
N PHE A 26 7.16 -18.72 17.16
CA PHE A 26 5.70 -18.60 17.18
C PHE A 26 5.06 -19.35 16.00
N GLU A 27 3.81 -19.76 16.15
CA GLU A 27 3.03 -20.37 15.07
C GLU A 27 1.99 -19.39 14.50
N PHE A 28 2.13 -19.04 13.21
CA PHE A 28 1.13 -18.25 12.48
C PHE A 28 0.27 -19.22 11.66
N LYS A 29 -0.84 -19.66 12.29
CA LYS A 29 -1.79 -20.60 11.69
C LYS A 29 -2.79 -19.86 10.82
N ALA A 30 -3.20 -20.47 9.69
CA ALA A 30 -4.29 -19.93 8.87
C ALA A 30 -5.52 -19.62 9.73
N LEU A 31 -6.14 -18.46 9.49
CA LEU A 31 -7.32 -17.96 10.20
C LEU A 31 -7.11 -17.67 11.69
N SER A 32 -5.85 -17.57 12.16
CA SER A 32 -5.55 -17.07 13.50
C SER A 32 -5.36 -15.55 13.49
N ARG A 33 -5.78 -14.89 14.55
CA ARG A 33 -5.51 -13.47 14.81
C ARG A 33 -4.18 -13.36 15.54
N ILE A 34 -3.27 -12.56 14.99
CA ILE A 34 -1.93 -12.36 15.53
C ILE A 34 -1.77 -10.88 15.89
N THR A 35 -1.34 -10.62 17.11
CA THR A 35 -0.92 -9.29 17.58
C THR A 35 0.59 -9.28 17.74
N VAL A 36 1.26 -8.34 17.09
CA VAL A 36 2.71 -8.13 17.20
C VAL A 36 2.96 -6.85 17.97
N GLU A 37 3.79 -6.92 18.98
CA GLU A 37 4.22 -5.78 19.79
C GLU A 37 5.73 -5.57 19.65
N GLY A 38 6.16 -4.30 19.68
CA GLY A 38 7.56 -4.01 19.55
C GLY A 38 7.94 -2.60 19.98
N GLU A 39 9.23 -2.32 19.83
CA GLU A 39 9.84 -1.06 20.24
C GLU A 39 10.89 -0.58 19.26
N ILE A 40 11.20 0.71 19.33
CA ILE A 40 12.29 1.34 18.58
C ILE A 40 13.49 1.51 19.50
N LEU A 41 14.64 1.11 18.99
CA LEU A 41 15.94 1.30 19.65
C LEU A 41 16.72 2.39 18.91
N ASN A 42 17.40 3.25 19.65
CA ASN A 42 18.31 4.24 19.10
C ASN A 42 19.64 3.59 18.61
N PRO A 43 20.54 4.35 17.96
CA PRO A 43 21.80 3.81 17.45
C PRO A 43 22.71 3.18 18.53
N SER A 44 22.58 3.56 19.80
CA SER A 44 23.32 2.93 20.91
C SER A 44 22.70 1.61 21.39
N GLY A 45 21.53 1.23 20.85
CA GLY A 45 20.78 0.02 21.24
C GLY A 45 19.86 0.20 22.45
N SER A 46 19.69 1.43 22.94
CA SER A 46 18.77 1.75 24.04
C SER A 46 17.37 2.10 23.50
N PHE A 47 16.37 1.93 24.35
CA PHE A 47 14.99 2.28 24.02
C PHE A 47 14.82 3.76 23.64
N ALA A 48 14.15 4.04 22.53
CA ALA A 48 13.97 5.38 21.96
C ALA A 48 12.57 5.93 22.28
N ALA A 49 12.32 6.34 23.51
CA ALA A 49 11.03 6.85 23.96
C ALA A 49 10.58 8.13 23.24
N ASP A 50 11.50 8.84 22.58
CA ASP A 50 11.26 10.06 21.82
C ASP A 50 10.92 9.80 20.34
N PHE A 51 10.82 8.55 19.92
CA PHE A 51 10.44 8.21 18.55
C PHE A 51 8.91 8.14 18.44
N THR A 52 8.34 9.02 17.62
CA THR A 52 6.92 9.01 17.26
C THR A 52 6.82 9.17 15.74
N GLY A 53 6.02 8.32 15.09
CA GLY A 53 5.95 8.28 13.64
C GLY A 53 5.03 7.18 13.12
N VAL A 54 5.27 6.71 11.91
CA VAL A 54 4.50 5.68 11.23
C VAL A 54 5.37 4.43 11.05
N LEU A 55 4.82 3.27 11.39
CA LEU A 55 5.37 1.96 11.11
C LEU A 55 4.75 1.42 9.82
N SER A 56 5.57 0.96 8.90
CA SER A 56 5.17 0.11 7.77
C SER A 56 5.64 -1.31 8.05
N SER A 57 4.71 -2.26 8.10
CA SER A 57 4.97 -3.66 8.38
C SER A 57 4.58 -4.52 7.18
N THR A 58 5.44 -5.48 6.81
CA THR A 58 5.15 -6.46 5.76
C THR A 58 5.51 -7.84 6.26
N ILE A 59 4.53 -8.74 6.26
CA ILE A 59 4.71 -10.14 6.65
C ILE A 59 4.64 -11.01 5.40
N PHE A 60 5.67 -11.80 5.23
CA PHE A 60 5.78 -12.76 4.14
C PHE A 60 5.49 -14.17 4.66
N ASP A 61 4.86 -14.95 3.78
CA ASP A 61 4.70 -16.39 3.94
C ASP A 61 6.06 -17.08 4.03
N SER A 62 6.05 -18.36 4.22
CA SER A 62 7.26 -19.17 4.33
C SER A 62 8.13 -19.12 3.08
N GLN A 63 9.42 -19.26 3.30
CA GLN A 63 10.43 -19.28 2.26
C GLN A 63 10.20 -20.42 1.26
N SER A 64 10.32 -20.11 -0.03
CA SER A 64 10.21 -21.07 -1.12
C SER A 64 11.42 -21.03 -2.07
N SER A 65 11.61 -22.12 -2.82
CA SER A 65 12.68 -22.24 -3.79
C SER A 65 12.19 -21.75 -5.15
N ILE A 66 12.86 -20.75 -5.69
CA ILE A 66 12.55 -20.14 -7.00
C ILE A 66 13.68 -20.46 -7.97
N THR A 67 13.31 -20.89 -9.17
CA THR A 67 14.27 -21.17 -10.24
C THR A 67 14.09 -20.17 -11.38
N THR A 68 15.15 -19.50 -11.78
CA THR A 68 15.14 -18.57 -12.91
C THR A 68 14.78 -19.26 -14.22
N LEU A 69 14.21 -18.52 -15.16
CA LEU A 69 13.80 -19.08 -16.47
C LEU A 69 14.99 -19.54 -17.33
N GLY A 70 16.19 -18.98 -17.09
CA GLY A 70 17.40 -19.34 -17.84
C GLY A 70 17.43 -18.76 -19.26
N ASN A 71 16.76 -17.63 -19.52
CA ASN A 71 16.65 -17.03 -20.85
C ASN A 71 17.97 -16.52 -21.43
N SER A 72 18.90 -16.10 -20.56
CA SER A 72 20.20 -15.51 -20.95
C SER A 72 21.42 -16.14 -20.25
N SER A 73 21.19 -17.09 -19.33
CA SER A 73 22.21 -17.80 -18.57
C SER A 73 21.69 -19.17 -18.14
N GLU A 74 22.51 -20.00 -17.51
CA GLU A 74 22.04 -21.23 -16.87
C GLU A 74 20.98 -20.94 -15.80
N LYS A 75 20.04 -21.89 -15.63
CA LYS A 75 19.03 -21.81 -14.58
C LYS A 75 19.70 -21.80 -13.22
N PHE A 76 19.31 -20.84 -12.39
CA PHE A 76 19.78 -20.68 -11.03
C PHE A 76 18.61 -20.80 -10.06
N THR A 77 18.79 -21.57 -8.99
CA THR A 77 17.80 -21.76 -7.94
C THR A 77 18.22 -21.01 -6.68
N TYR A 78 17.32 -20.22 -6.13
CA TYR A 78 17.52 -19.43 -4.90
C TYR A 78 16.30 -19.50 -3.99
N LEU A 79 16.49 -19.11 -2.74
CA LEU A 79 15.40 -19.05 -1.75
C LEU A 79 14.88 -17.62 -1.65
N ASP A 80 13.57 -17.45 -1.66
CA ASP A 80 12.90 -16.16 -1.57
C ASP A 80 11.59 -16.27 -0.79
N TYR A 81 10.98 -15.12 -0.51
CA TYR A 81 9.67 -14.96 0.13
C TYR A 81 8.70 -14.29 -0.87
N PRO A 82 8.19 -15.05 -1.84
CA PRO A 82 7.41 -14.48 -2.95
C PRO A 82 6.01 -14.00 -2.55
N ASN A 83 5.45 -14.57 -1.47
CA ASN A 83 4.07 -14.35 -1.09
C ASN A 83 4.00 -13.47 0.15
N THR A 84 3.20 -12.41 0.09
CA THR A 84 2.93 -11.51 1.20
C THR A 84 1.60 -11.88 1.83
N ILE A 85 1.54 -12.05 3.15
CA ILE A 85 0.31 -12.37 3.87
C ILE A 85 -0.30 -11.16 4.59
N TYR A 86 0.48 -10.10 4.80
CA TYR A 86 0.02 -8.86 5.43
C TYR A 86 0.86 -7.67 5.04
N ILE A 87 0.21 -6.53 4.79
CA ILE A 87 0.83 -5.20 4.66
C ILE A 87 0.03 -4.23 5.51
N GLY A 88 0.68 -3.58 6.47
CA GLY A 88 0.03 -2.64 7.38
C GLY A 88 0.80 -1.34 7.56
N ARG A 89 0.08 -0.31 8.01
CA ARG A 89 0.63 0.98 8.43
C ARG A 89 0.02 1.36 9.77
N ASP A 90 0.87 1.48 10.80
CA ASP A 90 0.45 1.67 12.17
C ASP A 90 1.25 2.80 12.82
N SER A 91 0.76 3.34 13.91
CA SER A 91 1.45 4.40 14.64
C SER A 91 2.56 3.85 15.53
N VAL A 92 3.71 4.52 15.52
CA VAL A 92 4.71 4.41 16.59
C VAL A 92 4.50 5.56 17.57
N ARG A 93 4.23 5.23 18.84
CA ARG A 93 4.00 6.23 19.89
C ARG A 93 4.97 5.99 21.04
N ASN A 94 5.74 7.02 21.40
CA ASN A 94 6.73 6.94 22.48
C ASN A 94 7.66 5.73 22.34
N GLY A 95 8.16 5.47 21.12
CA GLY A 95 9.06 4.39 20.82
C GLY A 95 8.45 2.98 20.82
N LYS A 96 7.14 2.84 20.96
CA LYS A 96 6.43 1.55 20.96
C LYS A 96 5.45 1.46 19.80
N PHE A 97 5.22 0.24 19.32
CA PHE A 97 4.22 -0.07 18.32
C PHE A 97 3.50 -1.38 18.64
N SER A 98 2.29 -1.50 18.15
CA SER A 98 1.50 -2.72 18.16
C SER A 98 0.58 -2.73 16.97
N PHE A 99 0.46 -3.85 16.28
CA PHE A 99 -0.49 -4.07 15.22
C PHE A 99 -1.06 -5.48 15.27
N THR A 100 -2.28 -5.62 14.75
CA THR A 100 -3.01 -6.90 14.73
C THR A 100 -3.43 -7.21 13.30
N PHE A 101 -3.33 -8.47 12.90
CA PHE A 101 -3.79 -8.95 11.61
C PHE A 101 -4.34 -10.37 11.73
N MET A 102 -5.10 -10.80 10.75
CA MET A 102 -5.53 -12.18 10.63
C MET A 102 -4.72 -12.88 9.53
N VAL A 103 -4.22 -14.07 9.84
CA VAL A 103 -3.50 -14.89 8.86
C VAL A 103 -4.48 -15.43 7.82
N PRO A 104 -4.29 -15.18 6.53
CA PRO A 104 -5.19 -15.65 5.50
C PRO A 104 -5.33 -17.17 5.45
N LYS A 105 -6.42 -17.66 4.87
CA LYS A 105 -6.60 -19.08 4.59
C LYS A 105 -5.59 -19.60 3.57
N ASP A 106 -5.24 -18.75 2.62
CA ASP A 106 -4.37 -19.06 1.49
C ASP A 106 -2.88 -18.84 1.85
N ILE A 107 -2.34 -19.68 2.71
CA ILE A 107 -0.91 -19.75 3.06
C ILE A 107 -0.28 -21.02 2.47
N SER A 108 1.03 -21.08 2.44
CA SER A 108 1.76 -22.22 1.84
C SER A 108 1.67 -23.52 2.64
N TYR A 109 1.20 -23.52 3.89
CA TYR A 109 1.13 -24.69 4.80
C TYR A 109 2.43 -25.50 4.88
N SER A 110 3.57 -24.86 4.63
CA SER A 110 4.86 -25.54 4.53
C SER A 110 5.51 -25.79 5.91
N ASN A 111 4.98 -25.18 6.98
CA ASN A 111 5.55 -25.20 8.35
C ASN A 111 7.02 -24.75 8.37
N LYS A 112 7.37 -23.75 7.55
CA LYS A 112 8.69 -23.14 7.49
C LYS A 112 8.64 -21.72 8.05
N LYS A 113 9.82 -21.16 8.32
CA LYS A 113 9.95 -19.79 8.80
C LYS A 113 9.42 -18.78 7.77
N GLY A 114 8.59 -17.86 8.25
CA GLY A 114 8.21 -16.66 7.54
C GLY A 114 9.20 -15.52 7.80
N LYS A 115 8.86 -14.34 7.32
CA LYS A 115 9.66 -13.11 7.49
C LYS A 115 8.74 -11.92 7.75
N LEU A 116 9.03 -11.16 8.79
CA LEU A 116 8.42 -9.85 9.03
C LEU A 116 9.47 -8.77 8.80
N ASN A 117 9.16 -7.83 7.93
CA ASN A 117 9.92 -6.59 7.74
C ASN A 117 9.21 -5.44 8.42
N LEU A 118 9.98 -4.61 9.12
CA LEU A 118 9.53 -3.41 9.82
C LEU A 118 10.33 -2.21 9.31
N TYR A 119 9.62 -1.15 8.95
CA TYR A 119 10.21 0.14 8.65
C TYR A 119 9.40 1.24 9.35
N ALA A 120 10.04 2.02 10.19
CA ALA A 120 9.37 3.13 10.86
C ALA A 120 10.02 4.46 10.46
N SER A 121 9.20 5.47 10.21
CA SER A 121 9.64 6.82 9.86
C SER A 121 8.98 7.87 10.72
N SER A 122 9.75 8.87 11.12
CA SER A 122 9.30 10.12 11.73
C SER A 122 9.75 11.29 10.85
N GLU A 123 9.55 12.53 11.28
CA GLU A 123 10.01 13.71 10.54
C GLU A 123 11.54 13.73 10.31
N THR A 124 12.32 13.16 11.24
CA THR A 124 13.79 13.27 11.23
C THR A 124 14.53 11.97 11.45
N LYS A 125 13.84 10.88 11.74
CA LYS A 125 14.43 9.60 12.13
C LYS A 125 13.79 8.44 11.36
N GLU A 126 14.60 7.45 11.04
CA GLU A 126 14.14 6.22 10.39
C GLU A 126 14.66 5.01 11.16
N ALA A 127 13.82 3.99 11.30
CA ALA A 127 14.15 2.73 11.93
C ALA A 127 13.80 1.56 11.00
N GLN A 128 14.60 0.50 11.06
CA GLN A 128 14.32 -0.74 10.33
C GLN A 128 14.51 -1.96 11.22
N GLY A 129 13.83 -3.05 10.87
CA GLY A 129 13.97 -4.33 11.54
C GLY A 129 13.43 -5.49 10.74
N SER A 130 13.84 -6.69 11.12
CA SER A 130 13.26 -7.92 10.59
C SER A 130 13.12 -8.93 11.71
N PHE A 131 12.05 -9.76 11.62
CA PHE A 131 11.79 -10.82 12.59
C PHE A 131 11.50 -12.12 11.83
N PHE A 132 12.12 -13.23 12.29
CA PHE A 132 12.08 -14.53 11.61
C PHE A 132 11.67 -15.67 12.55
N ASP A 133 11.43 -15.38 13.83
CA ASP A 133 11.18 -16.42 14.83
C ASP A 133 9.70 -16.79 14.90
N PHE A 134 9.14 -17.08 13.72
CA PHE A 134 7.82 -17.66 13.56
C PHE A 134 7.80 -18.62 12.35
N ILE A 135 6.90 -19.59 12.40
CA ILE A 135 6.60 -20.52 11.32
C ILE A 135 5.18 -20.26 10.79
N VAL A 136 5.00 -20.43 9.49
CA VAL A 136 3.70 -20.28 8.84
C VAL A 136 3.18 -21.65 8.45
N GLY A 137 2.00 -22.03 8.98
CA GLY A 137 1.41 -23.34 8.69
C GLY A 137 0.35 -23.75 9.71
N GLY A 138 -0.37 -24.82 9.40
CA GLY A 138 -1.51 -25.27 10.19
C GLY A 138 -2.74 -24.37 10.07
N THR A 139 -3.84 -24.75 10.71
CA THR A 139 -5.11 -24.01 10.72
C THR A 139 -5.54 -23.79 12.16
N SER A 140 -6.12 -22.61 12.43
CA SER A 140 -6.66 -22.30 13.75
C SER A 140 -7.93 -23.10 14.02
N ASP A 141 -8.03 -23.69 15.22
CA ASP A 141 -9.24 -24.38 15.67
C ASP A 141 -10.37 -23.42 16.06
N THR A 142 -10.07 -22.13 16.21
CA THR A 142 -11.01 -21.07 16.62
C THR A 142 -11.34 -20.10 15.47
N ALA A 143 -11.23 -20.56 14.21
CA ALA A 143 -11.47 -19.73 13.04
C ALA A 143 -12.90 -19.15 13.05
N GLU A 144 -13.00 -17.84 12.86
CA GLU A 144 -14.30 -17.18 12.64
C GLU A 144 -14.90 -17.64 11.29
N THR A 145 -16.22 -17.80 11.25
CA THR A 145 -16.94 -18.04 10.00
C THR A 145 -17.37 -16.72 9.39
N ASP A 146 -17.02 -16.48 8.14
CA ASP A 146 -17.51 -15.39 7.32
C ASP A 146 -17.89 -15.93 5.95
N THR A 147 -19.00 -15.43 5.40
CA THR A 147 -19.52 -15.81 4.08
C THR A 147 -19.78 -14.60 3.19
N ILE A 148 -19.33 -13.42 3.61
CA ILE A 148 -19.58 -12.15 2.93
C ILE A 148 -18.24 -11.63 2.42
N GLY A 149 -18.12 -11.45 1.10
CA GLY A 149 -16.92 -10.87 0.51
C GLY A 149 -16.71 -9.39 0.83
N PRO A 150 -15.53 -8.85 0.53
CA PRO A 150 -15.15 -7.48 0.85
C PRO A 150 -16.14 -6.44 0.34
N LYS A 151 -16.41 -5.42 1.14
CA LYS A 151 -17.22 -4.27 0.75
C LYS A 151 -16.34 -3.24 0.05
N ILE A 152 -16.71 -2.89 -1.17
CA ILE A 152 -16.12 -1.76 -1.90
C ILE A 152 -16.84 -0.49 -1.44
N ARG A 153 -16.22 0.29 -0.56
CA ARG A 153 -16.81 1.52 0.00
C ARG A 153 -16.74 2.68 -0.98
N GLN A 154 -15.65 2.76 -1.75
CA GLN A 154 -15.44 3.72 -2.81
C GLN A 154 -14.65 3.04 -3.94
N ILE A 155 -14.95 3.42 -5.18
CA ILE A 155 -14.17 3.05 -6.36
C ILE A 155 -14.29 4.20 -7.36
N TYR A 156 -13.15 4.64 -7.89
CA TYR A 156 -13.13 5.75 -8.83
C TYR A 156 -11.83 5.78 -9.65
N LEU A 157 -11.86 6.56 -10.73
CA LEU A 157 -10.69 6.91 -11.53
C LEU A 157 -10.37 8.38 -11.33
N ASN A 158 -9.09 8.69 -11.10
CA ASN A 158 -8.51 10.01 -10.90
C ASN A 158 -8.95 10.74 -9.62
N ASP A 159 -10.23 11.00 -9.43
CA ASP A 159 -10.76 11.68 -8.25
C ASP A 159 -12.12 11.12 -7.81
N SER A 160 -12.50 11.42 -6.58
CA SER A 160 -13.70 10.85 -5.93
C SER A 160 -15.03 11.34 -6.50
N SER A 161 -15.02 12.31 -7.42
CA SER A 161 -16.23 12.76 -8.13
C SER A 161 -16.57 11.89 -9.33
N PHE A 162 -15.68 10.95 -9.71
CA PHE A 162 -15.88 10.04 -10.82
C PHE A 162 -17.17 9.21 -10.69
N VAL A 163 -17.91 9.14 -11.77
CA VAL A 163 -19.10 8.28 -11.91
C VAL A 163 -18.91 7.37 -13.13
N SER A 164 -19.44 6.15 -13.07
CA SER A 164 -19.39 5.21 -14.19
C SER A 164 -19.95 5.86 -15.47
N GLY A 165 -19.14 5.83 -16.53
CA GLY A 165 -19.39 6.50 -17.81
C GLY A 165 -18.63 7.81 -18.03
N ASP A 166 -17.97 8.34 -17.00
CA ASP A 166 -17.22 9.59 -17.11
C ASP A 166 -15.98 9.48 -18.00
N LYS A 167 -15.50 10.67 -18.45
CA LYS A 167 -14.27 10.80 -19.21
C LYS A 167 -13.04 10.85 -18.33
N VAL A 168 -12.02 10.08 -18.72
CA VAL A 168 -10.71 10.06 -18.07
C VAL A 168 -9.60 10.28 -19.10
N ASN A 169 -8.40 10.63 -18.65
CA ASN A 169 -7.21 10.73 -19.48
C ASN A 169 -6.69 9.34 -19.91
N THR A 170 -5.71 9.33 -20.80
CA THR A 170 -5.11 8.08 -21.33
C THR A 170 -4.35 7.25 -20.29
N THR A 171 -4.00 7.82 -19.15
CA THR A 171 -3.34 7.14 -18.01
C THR A 171 -4.16 7.36 -16.74
N PRO A 172 -5.33 6.70 -16.59
CA PRO A 172 -6.18 6.92 -15.43
C PRO A 172 -5.58 6.32 -14.17
N TYR A 173 -5.85 6.97 -13.04
CA TYR A 173 -5.42 6.49 -11.72
C TYR A 173 -6.59 5.83 -11.01
N PHE A 174 -6.47 4.52 -10.78
CA PHE A 174 -7.48 3.71 -10.12
C PHE A 174 -7.33 3.77 -8.61
N VAL A 175 -8.45 3.99 -7.92
CA VAL A 175 -8.53 3.97 -6.46
C VAL A 175 -9.73 3.14 -6.03
N ALA A 176 -9.51 2.21 -5.09
CA ALA A 176 -10.59 1.49 -4.44
C ALA A 176 -10.38 1.45 -2.92
N LYS A 177 -11.40 1.87 -2.16
CA LYS A 177 -11.42 1.79 -0.71
C LYS A 177 -12.22 0.57 -0.29
N LEU A 178 -11.57 -0.36 0.39
CA LEU A 178 -12.10 -1.67 0.75
C LEU A 178 -12.27 -1.78 2.26
N TRP A 179 -13.28 -2.52 2.66
CA TRP A 179 -13.48 -2.92 4.04
C TRP A 179 -13.95 -4.37 4.10
N ASP A 180 -13.37 -5.13 4.99
CA ASP A 180 -13.81 -6.48 5.27
C ASP A 180 -13.63 -6.81 6.76
N LYS A 181 -14.61 -7.53 7.35
CA LYS A 181 -14.56 -7.91 8.77
C LYS A 181 -13.37 -8.80 9.10
N SER A 182 -13.07 -9.72 8.22
CA SER A 182 -12.02 -10.72 8.37
C SER A 182 -10.68 -10.23 7.84
N GLY A 183 -10.71 -9.29 6.90
CA GLY A 183 -9.57 -8.73 6.19
C GLY A 183 -9.55 -9.11 4.70
N VAL A 184 -8.93 -8.26 3.90
CA VAL A 184 -8.76 -8.45 2.46
C VAL A 184 -7.60 -9.40 2.18
N ASN A 185 -7.82 -10.36 1.28
CA ASN A 185 -6.78 -11.30 0.85
C ASN A 185 -5.82 -10.61 -0.15
N ILE A 186 -4.55 -10.57 0.20
CA ILE A 186 -3.47 -10.06 -0.67
C ILE A 186 -2.39 -11.12 -0.93
N THR A 187 -2.63 -12.37 -0.53
CA THR A 187 -1.68 -13.45 -0.77
C THR A 187 -1.57 -13.76 -2.25
N GLY A 188 -0.36 -13.96 -2.75
CA GLY A 188 -0.14 -14.48 -4.11
C GLY A 188 -0.02 -16.01 -4.17
N SER A 189 -0.40 -16.74 -3.11
CA SER A 189 -0.14 -18.18 -2.98
C SER A 189 -1.21 -19.06 -3.60
N SER A 190 -2.44 -18.56 -3.77
CA SER A 190 -3.55 -19.33 -4.35
C SER A 190 -3.93 -18.86 -5.75
N VAL A 191 -4.10 -19.81 -6.63
CA VAL A 191 -4.56 -19.54 -8.00
C VAL A 191 -6.01 -19.05 -7.97
N GLY A 192 -6.23 -17.84 -8.51
CA GLY A 192 -7.58 -17.30 -8.71
C GLY A 192 -8.13 -16.48 -7.56
N HIS A 193 -7.42 -16.30 -6.45
CA HIS A 193 -7.84 -15.45 -5.33
C HIS A 193 -7.07 -14.11 -5.28
N ASP A 194 -6.43 -13.73 -6.38
CA ASP A 194 -5.78 -12.43 -6.51
C ASP A 194 -6.81 -11.30 -6.61
N MET A 195 -6.40 -10.14 -6.13
CA MET A 195 -7.12 -8.88 -6.38
C MET A 195 -6.82 -8.42 -7.80
N MET A 196 -7.84 -8.44 -8.66
CA MET A 196 -7.68 -8.23 -10.09
C MET A 196 -8.47 -7.03 -10.58
N LEU A 197 -7.83 -6.20 -11.41
CA LEU A 197 -8.48 -5.21 -12.26
C LEU A 197 -8.32 -5.66 -13.71
N THR A 198 -9.43 -5.98 -14.38
CA THR A 198 -9.42 -6.41 -15.78
C THR A 198 -10.19 -5.40 -16.61
N ILE A 199 -9.60 -4.93 -17.70
CA ILE A 199 -10.21 -3.98 -18.61
C ILE A 199 -10.59 -4.69 -19.91
N ASP A 200 -11.81 -4.43 -20.39
CA ASP A 200 -12.39 -4.98 -21.62
C ASP A 200 -12.38 -6.53 -21.68
N SER A 201 -12.30 -7.18 -20.54
CA SER A 201 -12.15 -8.64 -20.44
C SER A 201 -10.89 -9.17 -21.17
N MET A 202 -9.88 -8.32 -21.36
CA MET A 202 -8.64 -8.68 -22.07
C MET A 202 -7.57 -9.19 -21.10
N PRO A 203 -6.99 -10.38 -21.30
CA PRO A 203 -5.90 -10.88 -20.46
C PRO A 203 -4.67 -9.97 -20.46
N SER A 204 -4.39 -9.27 -21.55
CA SER A 204 -3.29 -8.30 -21.65
C SER A 204 -3.50 -7.01 -20.84
N MET A 205 -4.73 -6.72 -20.44
CA MET A 205 -5.15 -5.59 -19.62
C MET A 205 -5.72 -6.05 -18.27
N SER A 206 -5.19 -7.14 -17.75
CA SER A 206 -5.54 -7.72 -16.47
C SER A 206 -4.38 -7.54 -15.49
N TYR A 207 -4.62 -6.78 -14.42
CA TYR A 207 -3.60 -6.33 -13.47
C TYR A 207 -3.85 -6.97 -12.10
N ASN A 208 -2.82 -7.63 -11.57
CA ASN A 208 -2.82 -8.09 -10.18
C ASN A 208 -2.48 -6.92 -9.26
N LEU A 209 -3.39 -6.58 -8.36
CA LEU A 209 -3.29 -5.42 -7.48
C LEU A 209 -2.94 -5.77 -6.03
N ASN A 210 -2.58 -7.00 -5.71
CA ASN A 210 -2.23 -7.42 -4.34
C ASN A 210 -1.17 -6.51 -3.71
N SER A 211 -0.11 -6.18 -4.46
CA SER A 211 1.00 -5.33 -3.98
C SER A 211 0.67 -3.83 -3.93
N TYR A 212 -0.46 -3.42 -4.48
CA TYR A 212 -0.95 -2.03 -4.49
C TYR A 212 -1.99 -1.75 -3.40
N TYR A 213 -2.31 -2.76 -2.59
CA TYR A 213 -3.19 -2.61 -1.45
C TYR A 213 -2.39 -2.33 -0.18
N ALA A 214 -2.88 -1.41 0.63
CA ALA A 214 -2.36 -1.17 1.97
C ALA A 214 -3.52 -0.89 2.93
N LEU A 215 -3.43 -1.40 4.15
CA LEU A 215 -4.35 -1.00 5.23
C LEU A 215 -4.18 0.49 5.54
N LEU A 216 -5.29 1.13 5.88
CA LEU A 216 -5.24 2.49 6.41
C LEU A 216 -4.53 2.49 7.77
N PRO A 217 -3.86 3.59 8.15
CA PRO A 217 -3.18 3.67 9.43
C PRO A 217 -4.09 3.31 10.61
N ASP A 218 -3.57 2.50 11.52
CA ASP A 218 -4.26 2.03 12.73
C ASP A 218 -5.59 1.27 12.43
N SER A 219 -5.73 0.68 11.23
CA SER A 219 -6.90 -0.10 10.84
C SER A 219 -6.55 -1.56 10.59
N GLU A 220 -7.39 -2.47 11.07
CA GLU A 220 -7.28 -3.91 10.81
C GLU A 220 -8.14 -4.36 9.60
N ASN A 221 -9.14 -3.56 9.22
CA ASN A 221 -10.25 -3.99 8.38
C ASN A 221 -10.48 -3.10 7.15
N GLU A 222 -9.86 -1.94 7.08
CA GLU A 222 -10.06 -0.97 6.01
C GLU A 222 -8.73 -0.66 5.32
N GLY A 223 -8.74 -0.71 4.00
CA GLY A 223 -7.54 -0.46 3.21
C GLY A 223 -7.85 0.20 1.88
N LEU A 224 -6.79 0.62 1.23
CA LEU A 224 -6.82 1.37 -0.01
C LEU A 224 -5.98 0.66 -1.07
N VAL A 225 -6.53 0.55 -2.27
CA VAL A 225 -5.82 0.15 -3.49
C VAL A 225 -5.59 1.41 -4.31
N GLN A 226 -4.35 1.61 -4.76
CA GLN A 226 -3.98 2.72 -5.61
C GLN A 226 -3.11 2.21 -6.75
N PHE A 227 -3.54 2.41 -7.99
CA PHE A 227 -2.86 1.87 -9.16
C PHE A 227 -2.93 2.82 -10.36
N SER A 228 -1.78 3.13 -10.94
CA SER A 228 -1.70 3.88 -12.19
C SER A 228 -1.92 2.93 -13.35
N ILE A 229 -3.06 3.04 -14.02
CA ILE A 229 -3.35 2.21 -15.20
C ILE A 229 -2.41 2.66 -16.33
N PRO A 230 -1.70 1.73 -17.01
CA PRO A 230 -0.88 2.07 -18.16
C PRO A 230 -1.66 2.79 -19.25
N GLU A 231 -0.93 3.42 -20.17
CA GLU A 231 -1.52 4.19 -21.27
C GLU A 231 -2.53 3.36 -22.08
N MET A 232 -3.71 3.93 -22.27
CA MET A 232 -4.85 3.32 -22.93
C MET A 232 -5.23 4.09 -24.21
N GLU A 233 -5.75 3.36 -25.18
CA GLU A 233 -6.31 3.94 -26.40
C GLU A 233 -7.60 4.74 -26.09
N PRO A 234 -7.88 5.82 -26.83
CA PRO A 234 -9.13 6.56 -26.69
C PRO A 234 -10.35 5.69 -27.04
N GLY A 235 -11.42 5.82 -26.28
CA GLY A 235 -12.67 5.09 -26.49
C GLY A 235 -13.38 4.70 -25.20
N MET A 236 -14.49 3.98 -25.37
CA MET A 236 -15.26 3.42 -24.24
C MET A 236 -14.62 2.12 -23.77
N HIS A 237 -14.41 2.01 -22.47
CA HIS A 237 -13.84 0.86 -21.82
C HIS A 237 -14.74 0.38 -20.68
N THR A 238 -14.63 -0.90 -20.38
CA THR A 238 -15.28 -1.53 -19.22
C THR A 238 -14.23 -2.11 -18.29
N ALA A 239 -14.29 -1.75 -17.02
CA ALA A 239 -13.43 -2.31 -16.00
C ALA A 239 -14.21 -3.25 -15.09
N GLU A 240 -13.63 -4.41 -14.80
CA GLU A 240 -14.06 -5.34 -13.77
C GLU A 240 -13.01 -5.39 -12.68
N PHE A 241 -13.40 -5.05 -11.46
CA PHE A 241 -12.57 -5.16 -10.26
C PHE A 241 -13.08 -6.29 -9.38
N LYS A 242 -12.23 -7.28 -9.11
CA LYS A 242 -12.53 -8.44 -8.27
C LYS A 242 -11.59 -8.50 -7.09
N VAL A 243 -12.15 -8.69 -5.90
CA VAL A 243 -11.42 -8.75 -4.64
C VAL A 243 -11.94 -9.90 -3.78
N TRP A 244 -11.06 -10.47 -2.97
CA TRP A 244 -11.32 -11.60 -2.08
C TRP A 244 -11.02 -11.21 -0.63
N ASP A 245 -11.74 -11.81 0.32
CA ASP A 245 -11.37 -11.81 1.72
C ASP A 245 -10.41 -12.97 2.05
N ILE A 246 -9.92 -12.99 3.27
CA ILE A 246 -9.00 -14.04 3.74
C ILE A 246 -9.66 -15.41 3.92
N LEU A 247 -11.01 -15.51 3.85
CA LEU A 247 -11.80 -16.74 3.92
C LEU A 247 -12.23 -17.23 2.52
N ASN A 248 -11.82 -16.53 1.46
CA ASN A 248 -12.10 -16.82 0.05
C ASN A 248 -13.55 -16.51 -0.38
N ASN A 249 -14.22 -15.55 0.25
CA ASN A 249 -15.39 -14.93 -0.32
C ASN A 249 -14.98 -13.78 -1.24
N SER A 250 -15.73 -13.56 -2.33
CA SER A 250 -15.36 -12.53 -3.30
C SER A 250 -16.45 -11.51 -3.55
N THR A 251 -16.02 -10.33 -3.96
CA THR A 251 -16.89 -9.26 -4.48
C THR A 251 -16.33 -8.82 -5.83
N THR A 252 -17.23 -8.65 -6.80
CA THR A 252 -16.92 -8.14 -8.14
C THR A 252 -17.71 -6.86 -8.38
N TYR A 253 -17.04 -5.84 -8.92
CA TYR A 253 -17.67 -4.58 -9.32
C TYR A 253 -17.27 -4.22 -10.73
N THR A 254 -18.26 -3.90 -11.57
CA THR A 254 -18.06 -3.53 -12.98
C THR A 254 -18.49 -2.09 -13.20
N PHE A 255 -17.69 -1.31 -13.92
CA PHE A 255 -17.99 0.06 -14.29
C PHE A 255 -17.44 0.37 -15.69
N THR A 256 -17.94 1.42 -16.30
CA THR A 256 -17.49 1.90 -17.62
C THR A 256 -16.85 3.26 -17.52
N PHE A 257 -16.02 3.63 -18.50
CA PHE A 257 -15.41 4.95 -18.61
C PHE A 257 -15.01 5.23 -20.07
N GLU A 258 -14.89 6.50 -20.42
CA GLU A 258 -14.43 6.93 -21.74
C GLU A 258 -13.01 7.51 -21.63
N VAL A 259 -12.05 6.91 -22.31
CA VAL A 259 -10.69 7.47 -22.41
C VAL A 259 -10.69 8.53 -23.49
N ALA A 260 -10.24 9.73 -23.16
CA ALA A 260 -10.15 10.85 -24.10
C ALA A 260 -8.78 11.53 -24.05
N GLU A 261 -8.22 11.81 -25.22
CA GLU A 261 -7.00 12.61 -25.36
C GLU A 261 -7.23 14.08 -25.04
N GLY A 262 -6.16 14.74 -24.60
CA GLY A 262 -6.15 16.21 -24.42
C GLY A 262 -7.01 16.72 -23.26
N LEU A 263 -7.53 15.86 -22.41
CA LEU A 263 -8.24 16.27 -21.19
C LEU A 263 -7.30 17.07 -20.29
N LYS A 264 -7.67 18.32 -20.02
CA LYS A 264 -6.91 19.18 -19.12
C LYS A 264 -7.06 18.68 -17.67
N PRO A 265 -6.00 18.83 -16.84
CA PRO A 265 -6.14 18.64 -15.40
C PRO A 265 -7.21 19.54 -14.82
N ASN A 266 -8.03 19.01 -13.93
CA ASN A 266 -8.96 19.80 -13.14
C ASN A 266 -8.30 20.16 -11.81
N LEU A 267 -8.26 21.44 -11.46
CA LEU A 267 -7.79 21.92 -10.18
C LEU A 267 -8.97 21.84 -9.19
N ILE A 268 -8.86 20.94 -8.22
CA ILE A 268 -9.91 20.68 -7.24
C ILE A 268 -9.85 21.73 -6.16
N GLU A 269 -8.66 22.03 -5.65
CA GLU A 269 -8.41 22.98 -4.58
C GLU A 269 -7.07 23.67 -4.76
N MET A 270 -7.00 24.93 -4.35
CA MET A 270 -5.76 25.70 -4.28
C MET A 270 -5.80 26.60 -3.06
N TYR A 271 -4.75 26.54 -2.25
CA TYR A 271 -4.57 27.50 -1.16
C TYR A 271 -3.10 27.85 -0.99
N ALA A 272 -2.86 28.95 -0.28
CA ALA A 272 -1.53 29.44 0.00
C ALA A 272 -1.37 29.69 1.51
N THR A 273 -0.21 29.34 2.06
CA THR A 273 0.08 29.55 3.48
C THR A 273 1.54 29.99 3.69
N PRO A 274 1.78 30.96 4.61
CA PRO A 274 0.81 31.76 5.31
C PRO A 274 0.08 32.73 4.37
N ASN A 275 -1.17 33.06 4.69
CA ASN A 275 -1.90 34.08 3.97
C ASN A 275 -2.56 35.02 5.02
N PRO A 276 -2.12 36.28 5.18
CA PRO A 276 -1.12 37.00 4.39
C PRO A 276 0.31 36.52 4.57
N ALA A 277 1.08 36.51 3.47
CA ALA A 277 2.49 36.20 3.46
C ALA A 277 3.33 37.49 3.68
N ARG A 278 4.53 37.37 4.29
CA ARG A 278 5.51 38.45 4.41
C ARG A 278 6.79 38.17 3.62
N ASP A 279 7.46 37.07 3.94
CA ASP A 279 8.77 36.73 3.38
C ASP A 279 8.71 35.55 2.42
N GLN A 280 7.84 34.59 2.67
CA GLN A 280 7.64 33.39 1.84
C GLN A 280 6.18 32.94 1.88
N VAL A 281 5.80 32.18 0.85
CA VAL A 281 4.48 31.56 0.76
C VAL A 281 4.62 30.20 0.06
N GLU A 282 3.90 29.21 0.57
CA GLU A 282 3.76 27.90 -0.06
C GLU A 282 2.38 27.81 -0.72
N PHE A 283 2.36 27.31 -1.96
CA PHE A 283 1.13 27.04 -2.70
C PHE A 283 0.84 25.56 -2.70
N PHE A 284 -0.36 25.20 -2.27
CA PHE A 284 -0.86 23.85 -2.30
C PHE A 284 -1.91 23.72 -3.40
N LEU A 285 -1.71 22.72 -4.27
CA LEU A 285 -2.55 22.46 -5.43
C LEU A 285 -3.05 21.03 -5.35
N HIS A 286 -4.36 20.85 -5.31
CA HIS A 286 -5.00 19.54 -5.41
C HIS A 286 -5.65 19.40 -6.77
N HIS A 287 -5.32 18.35 -7.52
CA HIS A 287 -5.77 18.14 -8.88
C HIS A 287 -6.12 16.68 -9.16
N ASN A 288 -6.86 16.41 -10.23
CA ASN A 288 -7.33 15.07 -10.61
C ASN A 288 -6.35 14.32 -11.55
N ARG A 289 -5.05 14.53 -11.41
CA ARG A 289 -4.00 13.86 -12.18
C ARG A 289 -2.89 13.34 -11.26
N PRO A 290 -3.20 12.42 -10.32
CA PRO A 290 -2.16 11.84 -9.48
C PRO A 290 -1.10 11.15 -10.35
N GLU A 291 0.15 11.20 -9.87
CA GLU A 291 1.34 10.64 -10.55
C GLU A 291 1.65 11.17 -11.96
N SER A 292 0.85 12.08 -12.49
CA SER A 292 1.10 12.71 -13.78
C SER A 292 2.16 13.79 -13.69
N ASN A 293 2.98 13.88 -14.74
CA ASN A 293 3.98 14.95 -14.84
C ASN A 293 3.29 16.24 -15.26
N LEU A 294 3.08 17.15 -14.34
CA LEU A 294 2.40 18.42 -14.56
C LEU A 294 3.39 19.57 -14.59
N LYS A 295 3.04 20.58 -15.38
CA LYS A 295 3.70 21.87 -15.44
C LYS A 295 2.81 22.92 -14.79
N VAL A 296 3.29 23.53 -13.71
CA VAL A 296 2.58 24.57 -12.97
C VAL A 296 3.30 25.90 -13.17
N THR A 297 2.56 26.91 -13.63
CA THR A 297 3.06 28.28 -13.73
C THR A 297 2.32 29.16 -12.73
N VAL A 298 3.06 29.76 -11.80
CA VAL A 298 2.53 30.74 -10.84
C VAL A 298 2.88 32.13 -11.38
N MET A 299 1.84 32.98 -11.49
CA MET A 299 1.97 34.38 -11.91
C MET A 299 1.44 35.30 -10.81
N VAL A 300 2.22 36.29 -10.45
CA VAL A 300 1.86 37.26 -9.41
C VAL A 300 1.63 38.62 -10.03
N TYR A 301 0.51 39.23 -9.65
CA TYR A 301 0.08 40.55 -10.10
C TYR A 301 -0.17 41.46 -8.89
N ASP A 302 -0.02 42.76 -9.07
CA ASP A 302 -0.46 43.74 -8.05
C ASP A 302 -1.98 43.94 -8.08
N MET A 303 -2.49 44.72 -7.15
CA MET A 303 -3.92 45.01 -7.03
C MET A 303 -4.51 45.74 -8.27
N THR A 304 -3.66 46.32 -9.13
CA THR A 304 -4.08 46.98 -10.36
C THR A 304 -4.03 46.07 -11.59
N GLY A 305 -3.62 44.79 -11.42
CA GLY A 305 -3.48 43.81 -12.48
C GLY A 305 -2.15 43.89 -13.23
N LYS A 306 -1.17 44.70 -12.74
CA LYS A 306 0.16 44.72 -13.32
C LYS A 306 0.94 43.50 -12.95
N PHE A 307 1.53 42.82 -13.96
CA PHE A 307 2.40 41.67 -13.74
C PHE A 307 3.64 42.04 -12.93
N LEU A 308 3.93 41.29 -11.89
CA LEU A 308 5.09 41.48 -11.03
C LEU A 308 6.13 40.42 -11.26
N TRP A 309 5.71 39.14 -11.30
CA TRP A 309 6.64 38.03 -11.29
C TRP A 309 5.95 36.72 -11.71
N SER A 310 6.73 35.76 -12.25
CA SER A 310 6.26 34.39 -12.48
C SER A 310 7.35 33.35 -12.21
N THR A 311 6.92 32.17 -11.86
CA THR A 311 7.79 30.99 -11.79
C THR A 311 7.09 29.80 -12.39
N GLU A 312 7.88 28.83 -12.83
CA GLU A 312 7.41 27.60 -13.44
C GLU A 312 8.08 26.40 -12.76
N LYS A 313 7.27 25.41 -12.44
CA LYS A 313 7.73 24.12 -11.89
C LYS A 313 7.10 22.99 -12.67
N SER A 314 7.88 21.93 -12.90
CA SER A 314 7.40 20.68 -13.49
C SER A 314 7.76 19.53 -12.56
N GLY A 315 6.86 18.58 -12.42
CA GLY A 315 7.07 17.40 -11.60
C GLY A 315 5.85 16.50 -11.57
N SER A 316 6.04 15.26 -11.11
CA SER A 316 4.96 14.37 -10.72
C SER A 316 4.64 14.62 -9.25
N CYS A 317 3.38 14.93 -8.94
CA CYS A 317 2.91 15.05 -7.56
C CYS A 317 2.40 13.69 -7.10
N LEU A 318 3.02 13.15 -6.07
CA LEU A 318 2.41 12.09 -5.27
C LEU A 318 1.36 12.74 -4.36
N LEU A 319 0.12 12.30 -4.47
CA LEU A 319 -0.93 12.66 -3.51
C LEU A 319 -0.64 11.93 -2.20
N TYR A 320 -0.17 12.67 -1.21
CA TYR A 320 -0.30 12.24 0.18
C TYR A 320 -1.62 12.79 0.71
N THR A 321 -2.60 11.94 0.89
CA THR A 321 -3.86 12.26 1.58
C THR A 321 -3.74 11.90 3.05
#